data_ec563c36ce95968b78bff102f8948603
#
_entry.id   ec563c36ce95968b78bff102f8948603
#
_cell.length_a   1.000
_cell.length_b   1.000
_cell.length_c   1.000
_cell.angle_alpha   90.00
_cell.angle_beta   90.00
_cell.angle_gamma   90.00
#
_symmetry.space_group_name_H-M   'P 1'
#
loop_
_entity.id
_entity.type
_entity.pdbx_description
1 polymer ?
#
loop_
_entity_poly.entity_id
_entity_poly.type
_entity_poly.pdbx_seq_one_letter_code
_entity_poly.pdbx_strand_id
1 'polypeptide(L)'
;MTNDETPRRIACRLQASSFFRHSPFVIRHSAAAFTLIELLVVIAIIAIIAALAFPAYQRVVESGRATACTSNLRQLGAALALYLGENNNTLPVLKTARASLADDVPVIDNTLDKYVSAKGVFACPADKLGFVARTGTSYVWNVTLNGQALAALNFLGLVEDLSHIPIMSDKEGFHPYLADKVNILYADGHATKDVKFFTNDEPKK
;
A
#
# COMPACT_ATOMS: atom_id res chain seq x y z
N MET A 1 -11.33 95.37 5.21
CA MET A 1 -12.11 94.71 4.14
C MET A 1 -12.09 93.23 4.45
N THR A 2 -13.10 92.85 5.11
CA THR A 2 -13.30 91.47 5.66
C THR A 2 -14.34 90.81 4.79
N ASN A 3 -13.97 89.69 4.13
CA ASN A 3 -14.93 88.84 3.48
C ASN A 3 -15.04 87.55 4.29
N ASP A 4 -16.21 87.51 4.93
CA ASP A 4 -16.70 86.37 5.65
C ASP A 4 -17.45 85.41 4.66
N GLU A 5 -16.93 84.24 4.40
CA GLU A 5 -17.61 83.23 3.62
C GLU A 5 -17.90 81.96 4.51
N THR A 6 -19.12 81.96 5.00
CA THR A 6 -19.67 80.78 5.69
C THR A 6 -20.00 79.64 4.71
N PRO A 7 -19.55 78.40 4.91
CA PRO A 7 -19.93 77.28 4.06
C PRO A 7 -21.33 76.79 4.41
N ARG A 8 -22.18 76.72 3.41
CA ARG A 8 -23.54 76.13 3.47
C ARG A 8 -23.45 74.62 3.72
N ARG A 9 -23.96 74.24 4.85
CA ARG A 9 -24.17 72.77 5.12
C ARG A 9 -25.31 72.25 4.27
N ILE A 10 -25.00 71.34 3.31
CA ILE A 10 -25.99 70.63 2.56
C ILE A 10 -26.37 69.43 3.45
N ALA A 11 -27.57 69.45 4.05
CA ALA A 11 -28.16 68.37 4.79
C ALA A 11 -28.69 67.31 3.79
N CYS A 12 -27.91 66.25 3.56
CA CYS A 12 -28.38 65.08 2.82
C CYS A 12 -29.36 64.27 3.71
N ARG A 13 -30.64 64.40 3.43
CA ARG A 13 -31.71 63.65 4.09
C ARG A 13 -31.71 62.25 3.51
N LEU A 14 -31.05 61.30 4.18
CA LEU A 14 -31.20 59.89 3.86
C LEU A 14 -32.57 59.40 4.30
N GLN A 15 -33.41 59.21 3.30
CA GLN A 15 -34.71 58.52 3.48
C GLN A 15 -34.42 57.06 3.62
N ALA A 16 -34.39 56.51 4.82
CA ALA A 16 -34.31 55.10 5.10
C ALA A 16 -35.64 54.43 4.71
N SER A 17 -35.71 53.87 3.53
CA SER A 17 -36.78 53.01 3.09
C SER A 17 -36.64 51.64 3.82
N SER A 18 -37.43 51.47 4.84
CA SER A 18 -37.58 50.20 5.59
C SER A 18 -38.34 49.15 4.74
N PHE A 19 -37.58 48.43 3.88
CA PHE A 19 -38.10 47.31 3.11
C PHE A 19 -37.51 45.98 3.56
N PHE A 20 -37.24 45.80 4.85
CA PHE A 20 -36.99 44.44 5.37
C PHE A 20 -38.26 43.93 6.03
N ARG A 21 -39.17 43.39 5.22
CA ARG A 21 -40.25 42.52 5.72
C ARG A 21 -39.59 41.27 6.23
N HIS A 22 -39.32 41.18 7.51
CA HIS A 22 -38.96 39.94 8.19
C HIS A 22 -40.17 39.04 8.15
N SER A 23 -40.22 38.10 7.19
CA SER A 23 -41.09 36.95 7.29
C SER A 23 -40.58 36.09 8.43
N PRO A 24 -41.33 35.90 9.52
CA PRO A 24 -40.92 34.91 10.52
C PRO A 24 -41.06 33.53 9.89
N PHE A 25 -39.92 32.96 9.50
CA PHE A 25 -39.86 31.57 9.10
C PHE A 25 -40.06 30.75 10.38
N VAL A 26 -41.34 30.44 10.68
CA VAL A 26 -41.68 29.57 11.80
C VAL A 26 -41.35 28.14 11.42
N ILE A 27 -40.14 27.70 11.80
CA ILE A 27 -39.79 26.27 11.78
C ILE A 27 -40.70 25.60 12.81
N ARG A 28 -41.80 24.99 12.36
CA ARG A 28 -42.55 24.08 13.18
C ARG A 28 -41.68 22.87 13.47
N HIS A 29 -40.99 22.87 14.58
CA HIS A 29 -40.43 21.66 15.15
C HIS A 29 -41.57 20.76 15.55
N SER A 30 -41.96 19.84 14.66
CA SER A 30 -42.70 18.66 15.09
C SER A 30 -41.74 17.86 15.96
N ALA A 31 -41.83 17.99 17.26
CA ALA A 31 -41.17 17.11 18.21
C ALA A 31 -41.84 15.74 18.11
N ALA A 32 -41.51 14.98 17.05
CA ALA A 32 -41.78 13.56 17.04
C ALA A 32 -40.87 12.95 18.12
N ALA A 33 -41.47 12.62 19.26
CA ALA A 33 -40.75 11.93 20.33
C ALA A 33 -40.39 10.53 19.81
N PHE A 34 -39.10 10.26 19.66
CA PHE A 34 -38.57 8.94 19.26
C PHE A 34 -38.90 7.94 20.39
N THR A 35 -39.52 6.84 20.04
CA THR A 35 -39.76 5.78 21.03
C THR A 35 -38.48 4.98 21.26
N LEU A 36 -38.30 4.47 22.47
CA LEU A 36 -37.17 3.64 22.84
C LEU A 36 -37.06 2.38 21.91
N ILE A 37 -38.23 1.85 21.52
CA ILE A 37 -38.30 0.67 20.64
C ILE A 37 -37.87 0.98 19.22
N GLU A 38 -38.17 2.16 18.67
CA GLU A 38 -37.68 2.56 17.33
C GLU A 38 -36.16 2.66 17.30
N LEU A 39 -35.56 3.22 18.35
CA LEU A 39 -34.12 3.29 18.46
C LEU A 39 -33.50 1.88 18.57
N LEU A 40 -34.09 1.01 19.39
CA LEU A 40 -33.62 -0.34 19.61
C LEU A 40 -33.62 -1.17 18.30
N VAL A 41 -34.73 -1.07 17.53
CA VAL A 41 -34.81 -1.80 16.24
C VAL A 41 -33.76 -1.31 15.25
N VAL A 42 -33.50 -0.01 15.15
CA VAL A 42 -32.50 0.56 14.25
C VAL A 42 -31.10 0.05 14.61
N ILE A 43 -30.71 0.09 15.88
CA ILE A 43 -29.38 -0.41 16.29
C ILE A 43 -29.26 -1.92 16.10
N ALA A 44 -30.35 -2.68 16.28
CA ALA A 44 -30.33 -4.11 16.01
C ALA A 44 -30.09 -4.42 14.52
N ILE A 45 -30.75 -3.70 13.62
CA ILE A 45 -30.53 -3.86 12.17
C ILE A 45 -29.10 -3.49 11.78
N ILE A 46 -28.59 -2.35 12.29
CA ILE A 46 -27.20 -1.92 12.03
C ILE A 46 -26.20 -2.97 12.54
N ALA A 47 -26.43 -3.52 13.73
CA ALA A 47 -25.55 -4.54 14.30
C ALA A 47 -25.52 -5.82 13.46
N ILE A 48 -26.66 -6.27 12.93
CA ILE A 48 -26.73 -7.43 12.05
C ILE A 48 -25.95 -7.18 10.73
N ILE A 49 -26.17 -6.03 10.10
CA ILE A 49 -25.48 -5.67 8.85
C ILE A 49 -23.98 -5.56 9.10
N ALA A 50 -23.55 -4.90 10.18
CA ALA A 50 -22.14 -4.76 10.53
C ALA A 50 -21.47 -6.13 10.79
N ALA A 51 -22.15 -7.04 11.47
CA ALA A 51 -21.64 -8.39 11.75
C ALA A 51 -21.40 -9.20 10.47
N LEU A 52 -22.24 -9.05 9.45
CA LEU A 52 -22.05 -9.72 8.15
C LEU A 52 -21.01 -9.03 7.26
N ALA A 53 -20.90 -7.70 7.32
CA ALA A 53 -19.97 -6.92 6.51
C ALA A 53 -18.52 -7.03 7.00
N PHE A 54 -18.30 -7.21 8.31
CA PHE A 54 -16.97 -7.18 8.91
C PHE A 54 -15.96 -8.22 8.34
N PRO A 55 -16.32 -9.51 8.21
CA PRO A 55 -15.39 -10.50 7.64
C PRO A 55 -15.11 -10.25 6.15
N ALA A 56 -16.07 -9.76 5.40
CA ALA A 56 -15.87 -9.38 3.99
C ALA A 56 -14.90 -8.19 3.88
N TYR A 57 -15.06 -7.17 4.70
CA TYR A 57 -14.16 -6.02 4.77
C TYR A 57 -12.71 -6.44 5.07
N GLN A 58 -12.48 -7.32 6.05
CA GLN A 58 -11.14 -7.81 6.37
C GLN A 58 -10.46 -8.48 5.17
N ARG A 59 -11.18 -9.32 4.42
CA ARG A 59 -10.64 -9.97 3.22
C ARG A 59 -10.25 -8.97 2.14
N VAL A 60 -11.07 -7.94 1.91
CA VAL A 60 -10.79 -6.89 0.91
C VAL A 60 -9.54 -6.11 1.29
N VAL A 61 -9.42 -5.69 2.55
CA VAL A 61 -8.24 -4.95 3.04
C VAL A 61 -6.97 -5.78 2.88
N GLU A 62 -7.01 -7.07 3.25
CA GLU A 62 -5.84 -7.93 3.15
C GLU A 62 -5.46 -8.23 1.69
N SER A 63 -6.44 -8.40 0.80
CA SER A 63 -6.20 -8.51 -0.65
C SER A 63 -5.54 -7.25 -1.22
N GLY A 64 -5.95 -6.07 -0.74
CA GLY A 64 -5.31 -4.79 -1.08
C GLY A 64 -3.85 -4.73 -0.64
N ARG A 65 -3.55 -5.17 0.59
CA ARG A 65 -2.18 -5.25 1.11
C ARG A 65 -1.32 -6.22 0.28
N ALA A 66 -1.83 -7.41 -0.04
CA ALA A 66 -1.14 -8.38 -0.87
C ALA A 66 -0.83 -7.81 -2.27
N THR A 67 -1.75 -7.06 -2.84
CA THR A 67 -1.55 -6.39 -4.14
C THR A 67 -0.45 -5.33 -4.04
N ALA A 68 -0.41 -4.55 -2.96
CA ALA A 68 0.66 -3.58 -2.73
C ALA A 68 2.02 -4.27 -2.54
N CYS A 69 2.09 -5.39 -1.78
CA CYS A 69 3.34 -6.16 -1.63
C CYS A 69 3.81 -6.73 -2.97
N THR A 70 2.90 -7.27 -3.81
CA THR A 70 3.23 -7.73 -5.17
C THR A 70 3.75 -6.58 -6.05
N SER A 71 3.19 -5.37 -5.92
CA SER A 71 3.67 -4.18 -6.62
C SER A 71 5.07 -3.79 -6.15
N ASN A 72 5.36 -3.87 -4.86
CA ASN A 72 6.69 -3.62 -4.32
C ASN A 72 7.71 -4.63 -4.84
N LEU A 73 7.37 -5.92 -4.87
CA LEU A 73 8.24 -6.95 -5.46
C LEU A 73 8.56 -6.68 -6.93
N ARG A 74 7.58 -6.21 -7.73
CA ARG A 74 7.84 -5.82 -9.13
C ARG A 74 8.79 -4.63 -9.22
N GLN A 75 8.68 -3.64 -8.33
CA GLN A 75 9.60 -2.51 -8.27
C GLN A 75 11.02 -2.97 -7.87
N LEU A 76 11.13 -3.92 -6.93
CA LEU A 76 12.42 -4.55 -6.59
C LEU A 76 12.98 -5.37 -7.76
N GLY A 77 12.12 -6.03 -8.55
CA GLY A 77 12.52 -6.69 -9.80
C GLY A 77 13.08 -5.72 -10.82
N ALA A 78 12.44 -4.55 -10.99
CA ALA A 78 12.96 -3.50 -11.87
C ALA A 78 14.31 -2.94 -11.35
N ALA A 79 14.44 -2.74 -10.03
CA ALA A 79 15.69 -2.33 -9.41
C ALA A 79 16.80 -3.36 -9.60
N LEU A 80 16.47 -4.65 -9.50
CA LEU A 80 17.40 -5.74 -9.78
C LEU A 80 17.83 -5.75 -11.26
N ALA A 81 16.93 -5.49 -12.20
CA ALA A 81 17.26 -5.40 -13.62
C ALA A 81 18.24 -4.26 -13.90
N LEU A 82 18.11 -3.11 -13.22
CA LEU A 82 19.09 -2.02 -13.30
C LEU A 82 20.45 -2.44 -12.72
N TYR A 83 20.44 -3.13 -11.57
CA TYR A 83 21.66 -3.69 -10.98
C TYR A 83 22.36 -4.65 -11.96
N LEU A 84 21.62 -5.56 -12.58
CA LEU A 84 22.16 -6.54 -13.55
C LEU A 84 22.81 -5.84 -14.76
N GLY A 85 22.21 -4.77 -15.27
CA GLY A 85 22.76 -3.96 -16.36
C GLY A 85 24.14 -3.36 -16.02
N GLU A 86 24.39 -3.02 -14.74
CA GLU A 86 25.69 -2.50 -14.28
C GLU A 86 26.69 -3.60 -13.90
N ASN A 87 26.24 -4.84 -13.68
CA ASN A 87 27.05 -5.93 -13.13
C ASN A 87 27.15 -7.15 -14.07
N ASN A 88 27.31 -6.90 -15.39
CA ASN A 88 27.48 -7.94 -16.39
C ASN A 88 26.41 -9.03 -16.40
N ASN A 89 25.15 -8.65 -16.12
CA ASN A 89 24.01 -9.56 -15.96
C ASN A 89 24.26 -10.67 -14.92
N THR A 90 25.00 -10.38 -13.88
CA THR A 90 25.31 -11.31 -12.78
C THR A 90 24.51 -10.92 -11.54
N LEU A 91 23.84 -11.89 -10.94
CA LEU A 91 23.06 -11.70 -9.72
C LEU A 91 23.98 -11.34 -8.54
N PRO A 92 23.50 -10.48 -7.62
CA PRO A 92 24.29 -10.10 -6.46
C PRO A 92 24.51 -11.28 -5.50
N VAL A 93 25.59 -11.20 -4.73
CA VAL A 93 25.86 -12.16 -3.65
C VAL A 93 25.33 -11.57 -2.35
N LEU A 94 24.13 -11.99 -1.94
CA LEU A 94 23.42 -11.47 -0.79
C LEU A 94 23.24 -12.53 0.30
N LYS A 95 23.08 -12.07 1.53
CA LYS A 95 22.51 -12.87 2.62
C LYS A 95 20.99 -12.90 2.53
N THR A 96 20.38 -13.96 3.01
CA THR A 96 18.90 -14.08 3.07
C THR A 96 18.29 -12.94 3.87
N ALA A 97 18.90 -12.60 5.01
CA ALA A 97 18.52 -11.49 5.87
C ALA A 97 19.71 -11.12 6.77
N ARG A 98 19.62 -9.96 7.41
CA ARG A 98 20.48 -9.58 8.54
C ARG A 98 19.71 -9.71 9.86
N ALA A 99 20.41 -9.91 10.94
CA ALA A 99 19.79 -10.01 12.26
C ALA A 99 19.37 -8.64 12.81
N SER A 100 20.13 -7.60 12.50
CA SER A 100 19.92 -6.22 12.95
C SER A 100 20.29 -5.23 11.85
N LEU A 101 19.72 -4.01 11.89
CA LEU A 101 20.11 -2.89 11.01
C LEU A 101 21.57 -2.47 11.18
N ALA A 102 22.18 -2.79 12.33
CA ALA A 102 23.60 -2.50 12.60
C ALA A 102 24.56 -3.48 11.90
N ASP A 103 24.05 -4.60 11.39
CA ASP A 103 24.88 -5.60 10.71
C ASP A 103 25.22 -5.11 9.29
N ASP A 104 26.49 -4.89 9.03
CA ASP A 104 26.99 -4.50 7.70
C ASP A 104 27.22 -5.74 6.83
N VAL A 105 26.13 -6.32 6.37
CA VAL A 105 26.11 -7.46 5.46
C VAL A 105 25.30 -7.12 4.20
N PRO A 106 25.71 -7.62 3.01
CA PRO A 106 24.97 -7.37 1.79
C PRO A 106 23.60 -8.10 1.83
N VAL A 107 22.54 -7.31 1.75
CA VAL A 107 21.14 -7.75 1.71
C VAL A 107 20.36 -6.92 0.69
N ILE A 108 19.09 -7.26 0.46
CA ILE A 108 18.26 -6.64 -0.58
C ILE A 108 18.22 -5.11 -0.43
N ASP A 109 17.94 -4.60 0.77
CA ASP A 109 17.65 -3.19 1.00
C ASP A 109 18.90 -2.30 0.86
N ASN A 110 20.09 -2.71 1.33
CA ASN A 110 21.30 -1.91 1.17
C ASN A 110 21.95 -2.05 -0.21
N THR A 111 21.73 -3.17 -0.90
CA THR A 111 22.29 -3.40 -2.25
C THR A 111 21.45 -2.74 -3.34
N LEU A 112 20.12 -2.76 -3.22
CA LEU A 112 19.21 -2.21 -4.22
C LEU A 112 18.75 -0.78 -3.92
N ASP A 113 19.12 -0.18 -2.77
CA ASP A 113 18.69 1.16 -2.34
C ASP A 113 18.89 2.24 -3.40
N LYS A 114 20.03 2.23 -4.12
CA LYS A 114 20.35 3.21 -5.16
C LYS A 114 19.50 3.09 -6.43
N TYR A 115 18.83 1.96 -6.62
CA TYR A 115 18.01 1.69 -7.81
C TYR A 115 16.52 1.87 -7.57
N VAL A 116 16.09 2.16 -6.35
CA VAL A 116 14.69 2.39 -6.01
C VAL A 116 14.41 3.87 -5.76
N SER A 117 13.26 4.36 -6.21
CA SER A 117 12.87 5.76 -6.00
C SER A 117 12.34 6.04 -4.59
N ALA A 118 11.84 5.02 -3.90
CA ALA A 118 11.22 5.16 -2.58
C ALA A 118 11.59 3.99 -1.67
N LYS A 119 12.11 4.30 -0.48
CA LYS A 119 12.49 3.26 0.52
C LYS A 119 11.32 2.42 1.04
N GLY A 120 10.10 2.91 0.92
CA GLY A 120 8.88 2.17 1.28
C GLY A 120 8.67 0.87 0.48
N VAL A 121 9.38 0.70 -0.64
CA VAL A 121 9.31 -0.49 -1.48
C VAL A 121 9.83 -1.75 -0.77
N PHE A 122 10.74 -1.60 0.20
CA PHE A 122 11.26 -2.71 1.00
C PHE A 122 10.30 -3.20 2.09
N ALA A 123 9.18 -2.51 2.28
CA ALA A 123 8.18 -2.80 3.29
C ALA A 123 6.92 -3.43 2.68
N CYS A 124 6.54 -4.62 3.12
CA CYS A 124 5.20 -5.15 2.85
C CYS A 124 4.18 -4.51 3.81
N PRO A 125 3.08 -3.88 3.33
CA PRO A 125 2.04 -3.31 4.21
C PRO A 125 1.33 -4.32 5.11
N ALA A 126 1.51 -5.62 4.84
CA ALA A 126 1.00 -6.70 5.67
C ALA A 126 2.02 -7.19 6.72
N ASP A 127 3.24 -6.63 6.77
CA ASP A 127 4.25 -6.95 7.77
C ASP A 127 3.86 -6.39 9.15
N LYS A 128 3.11 -7.18 9.89
CA LYS A 128 2.71 -6.89 11.28
C LYS A 128 3.81 -7.25 12.30
N LEU A 129 4.83 -8.00 11.87
CA LEU A 129 5.93 -8.43 12.73
C LEU A 129 7.07 -7.44 12.79
N GLY A 130 7.03 -6.36 11.97
CA GLY A 130 8.00 -5.28 11.97
C GLY A 130 9.38 -5.70 11.47
N PHE A 131 9.47 -6.60 10.48
CA PHE A 131 10.75 -7.00 9.90
C PHE A 131 11.52 -5.82 9.32
N VAL A 132 10.83 -4.88 8.67
CA VAL A 132 11.48 -3.68 8.12
C VAL A 132 12.22 -2.90 9.20
N ALA A 133 11.58 -2.67 10.35
CA ALA A 133 12.20 -1.91 11.45
C ALA A 133 13.42 -2.64 12.07
N ARG A 134 13.44 -3.97 12.01
CA ARG A 134 14.51 -4.78 12.59
C ARG A 134 15.62 -5.11 11.59
N THR A 135 15.26 -5.40 10.36
CA THR A 135 16.16 -6.01 9.36
C THR A 135 16.21 -5.27 8.02
N GLY A 136 15.51 -4.13 7.89
CA GLY A 136 15.51 -3.26 6.70
C GLY A 136 14.53 -3.66 5.59
N THR A 137 14.05 -4.89 5.55
CA THR A 137 13.12 -5.36 4.52
C THR A 137 12.16 -6.44 5.02
N SER A 138 10.96 -6.49 4.45
CA SER A 138 9.97 -7.57 4.65
C SER A 138 10.17 -8.75 3.69
N TYR A 139 11.17 -8.69 2.82
CA TYR A 139 11.40 -9.70 1.78
C TYR A 139 12.68 -10.51 2.05
N VAL A 140 12.74 -11.72 1.51
CA VAL A 140 13.92 -12.58 1.53
C VAL A 140 14.50 -12.74 0.13
N TRP A 141 15.81 -12.90 0.07
CA TRP A 141 16.57 -13.22 -1.12
C TRP A 141 16.82 -14.72 -1.22
N ASN A 142 16.73 -15.26 -2.44
CA ASN A 142 17.09 -16.64 -2.71
C ASN A 142 18.62 -16.79 -2.88
N VAL A 143 19.28 -17.19 -1.82
CA VAL A 143 20.77 -17.29 -1.79
C VAL A 143 21.32 -18.36 -2.72
N THR A 144 20.52 -19.32 -3.18
CA THR A 144 20.97 -20.37 -4.12
C THR A 144 21.33 -19.78 -5.49
N LEU A 145 20.88 -18.56 -5.78
CA LEU A 145 21.11 -17.86 -7.04
C LEU A 145 22.31 -16.91 -7.00
N ASN A 146 22.96 -16.79 -5.84
CA ASN A 146 24.08 -15.86 -5.65
C ASN A 146 25.17 -16.01 -6.70
N GLY A 147 25.57 -14.90 -7.34
CA GLY A 147 26.67 -14.83 -8.28
C GLY A 147 26.44 -15.56 -9.61
N GLN A 148 25.24 -16.10 -9.86
CA GLN A 148 24.93 -16.72 -11.14
C GLN A 148 24.68 -15.66 -12.22
N ALA A 149 25.15 -15.93 -13.44
CA ALA A 149 24.79 -15.12 -14.59
C ALA A 149 23.32 -15.38 -15.01
N LEU A 150 22.59 -14.34 -15.34
CA LEU A 150 21.17 -14.45 -15.71
C LEU A 150 20.93 -15.43 -16.88
N ALA A 151 21.86 -15.45 -17.86
CA ALA A 151 21.79 -16.35 -19.02
C ALA A 151 22.04 -17.83 -18.69
N ALA A 152 22.63 -18.13 -17.55
CA ALA A 152 22.94 -19.49 -17.09
C ALA A 152 22.25 -19.78 -15.75
N LEU A 153 21.18 -19.03 -15.44
CA LEU A 153 20.48 -19.15 -14.19
C LEU A 153 19.80 -20.53 -14.09
N ASN A 154 20.11 -21.22 -13.03
CA ASN A 154 19.57 -22.53 -12.76
C ASN A 154 19.21 -22.64 -11.28
N PHE A 155 17.99 -23.09 -11.00
CA PHE A 155 17.52 -23.30 -9.64
C PHE A 155 17.67 -24.78 -9.25
N LEU A 156 18.64 -25.08 -8.40
CA LEU A 156 18.95 -26.41 -7.86
C LEU A 156 19.22 -27.51 -8.91
N GLY A 157 19.62 -27.13 -10.13
CA GLY A 157 19.80 -28.08 -11.23
C GLY A 157 18.52 -28.67 -11.84
N LEU A 158 17.36 -28.12 -11.44
CA LEU A 158 16.05 -28.67 -11.81
C LEU A 158 15.24 -27.74 -12.71
N VAL A 159 15.43 -26.42 -12.60
CA VAL A 159 14.62 -25.41 -13.29
C VAL A 159 15.51 -24.41 -13.98
N GLU A 160 15.34 -24.24 -15.29
CA GLU A 160 16.08 -23.28 -16.14
C GLU A 160 15.14 -22.18 -16.68
N ASP A 161 13.83 -22.37 -16.62
CA ASP A 161 12.87 -21.37 -17.06
C ASP A 161 12.79 -20.22 -16.05
N LEU A 162 13.20 -19.03 -16.46
CA LEU A 162 13.21 -17.83 -15.63
C LEU A 162 11.86 -17.49 -15.01
N SER A 163 10.77 -17.87 -15.66
CA SER A 163 9.41 -17.66 -15.15
C SER A 163 9.06 -18.55 -13.95
N HIS A 164 9.90 -19.54 -13.64
CA HIS A 164 9.70 -20.50 -12.54
C HIS A 164 10.84 -20.46 -11.50
N ILE A 165 11.84 -19.59 -11.68
CA ILE A 165 12.94 -19.41 -10.74
C ILE A 165 12.60 -18.29 -9.76
N PRO A 166 12.30 -18.58 -8.49
CA PRO A 166 11.96 -17.57 -7.48
C PRO A 166 13.23 -16.81 -7.06
N ILE A 167 13.25 -15.49 -7.19
CA ILE A 167 14.35 -14.62 -6.77
C ILE A 167 14.16 -14.05 -5.38
N MET A 168 12.95 -13.51 -5.12
CA MET A 168 12.58 -12.90 -3.85
C MET A 168 11.17 -13.33 -3.45
N SER A 169 10.90 -13.38 -2.16
CA SER A 169 9.55 -13.63 -1.62
C SER A 169 9.32 -12.86 -0.33
N ASP A 170 8.08 -12.82 0.13
CA ASP A 170 7.76 -12.39 1.48
C ASP A 170 8.52 -13.24 2.52
N LYS A 171 8.98 -12.63 3.63
CA LYS A 171 9.70 -13.34 4.70
C LYS A 171 8.84 -14.37 5.43
N GLU A 172 7.55 -14.07 5.57
CA GLU A 172 6.58 -14.86 6.30
C GLU A 172 5.25 -14.90 5.55
N GLY A 173 4.36 -15.76 5.98
CA GLY A 173 2.99 -15.81 5.47
C GLY A 173 2.15 -14.60 5.88
N PHE A 174 2.52 -13.40 5.40
CA PHE A 174 1.86 -12.14 5.76
C PHE A 174 0.39 -12.07 5.33
N HIS A 175 -0.02 -12.91 4.39
CA HIS A 175 -1.31 -12.83 3.70
C HIS A 175 -2.20 -14.03 4.03
N PRO A 176 -2.84 -14.08 5.22
CA PRO A 176 -3.56 -15.26 5.71
C PRO A 176 -4.75 -15.71 4.84
N TYR A 177 -5.24 -14.80 3.97
CA TYR A 177 -6.39 -15.09 3.08
C TYR A 177 -5.96 -15.49 1.65
N LEU A 178 -4.66 -15.56 1.37
CA LEU A 178 -4.13 -16.15 0.13
C LEU A 178 -3.86 -17.63 0.35
N ALA A 179 -3.97 -18.43 -0.73
CA ALA A 179 -3.72 -19.88 -0.67
C ALA A 179 -2.31 -20.18 -0.15
N ASP A 180 -1.29 -19.52 -0.72
CA ASP A 180 0.12 -19.73 -0.38
C ASP A 180 0.67 -18.74 0.64
N LYS A 181 -0.15 -17.74 1.04
CA LYS A 181 0.16 -16.73 2.07
C LYS A 181 1.38 -15.85 1.81
N VAL A 182 2.08 -16.03 0.70
CA VAL A 182 3.29 -15.32 0.30
C VAL A 182 3.18 -14.77 -1.12
N ASN A 183 3.87 -13.66 -1.40
CA ASN A 183 4.10 -13.18 -2.76
C ASN A 183 5.53 -13.54 -3.18
N ILE A 184 5.71 -13.85 -4.46
CA ILE A 184 6.99 -14.26 -5.03
C ILE A 184 7.30 -13.43 -6.26
N LEU A 185 8.55 -12.98 -6.39
CA LEU A 185 9.14 -12.42 -7.59
C LEU A 185 9.99 -13.49 -8.27
N TYR A 186 9.77 -13.68 -9.56
CA TYR A 186 10.51 -14.62 -10.39
C TYR A 186 11.60 -13.93 -11.24
N ALA A 187 12.49 -14.74 -11.82
CA ALA A 187 13.67 -14.23 -12.53
C ALA A 187 13.35 -13.50 -13.85
N ASP A 188 12.19 -13.70 -14.43
CA ASP A 188 11.67 -12.94 -15.57
C ASP A 188 11.06 -11.57 -15.17
N GLY A 189 11.03 -11.24 -13.87
CA GLY A 189 10.49 -10.01 -13.33
C GLY A 189 8.98 -10.03 -13.01
N HIS A 190 8.26 -11.11 -13.31
CA HIS A 190 6.87 -11.20 -12.88
C HIS A 190 6.78 -11.50 -11.37
N ALA A 191 5.74 -10.96 -10.72
CA ALA A 191 5.44 -11.26 -9.33
C ALA A 191 4.00 -11.79 -9.20
N THR A 192 3.84 -12.88 -8.46
CA THR A 192 2.58 -13.57 -8.25
C THR A 192 2.31 -13.83 -6.77
N LYS A 193 1.04 -14.14 -6.47
CA LYS A 193 0.56 -14.54 -5.14
C LYS A 193 0.53 -16.07 -4.97
N ASP A 194 0.78 -16.79 -6.03
CA ASP A 194 0.71 -18.27 -6.06
C ASP A 194 2.10 -18.85 -6.25
N VAL A 195 2.48 -19.80 -5.41
CA VAL A 195 3.72 -20.58 -5.57
C VAL A 195 3.47 -21.66 -6.60
N LYS A 196 4.04 -21.50 -7.79
CA LYS A 196 4.01 -22.55 -8.80
C LYS A 196 5.33 -23.29 -8.80
N PHE A 197 5.40 -24.42 -8.12
CA PHE A 197 6.46 -25.38 -8.30
C PHE A 197 6.04 -26.34 -9.41
N PHE A 198 6.64 -26.21 -10.58
CA PHE A 198 6.48 -27.24 -11.61
C PHE A 198 7.46 -28.37 -11.32
N THR A 199 6.94 -29.50 -10.90
CA THR A 199 7.58 -30.79 -11.15
C THR A 199 7.40 -31.06 -12.65
N ASN A 200 8.44 -31.62 -13.32
CA ASN A 200 8.48 -31.89 -14.76
C ASN A 200 7.33 -32.82 -15.29
N ASP A 201 6.29 -33.05 -14.53
CA ASP A 201 5.20 -33.99 -14.81
C ASP A 201 3.92 -33.36 -15.36
N GLU A 202 3.86 -32.05 -15.63
CA GLU A 202 2.69 -31.51 -16.31
C GLU A 202 2.83 -31.66 -17.84
N PRO A 203 1.89 -32.36 -18.50
CA PRO A 203 1.89 -32.48 -19.95
C PRO A 203 1.67 -31.12 -20.58
N LYS A 204 2.64 -30.68 -21.40
CA LYS A 204 2.50 -29.49 -22.26
C LYS A 204 1.20 -29.60 -23.06
N LYS A 205 0.22 -28.76 -22.74
CA LYS A 205 -1.00 -28.56 -23.54
C LYS A 205 -0.71 -27.59 -24.69
#